data_2f321d80eb9db38b8f8cd39d88ba6228
#
_entry.id   2f321d80eb9db38b8f8cd39d88ba6228
#
_cell.length_a   1.000
_cell.length_b   1.000
_cell.length_c   1.000
_cell.angle_alpha   90.00
_cell.angle_beta   90.00
_cell.angle_gamma   90.00
#
_symmetry.space_group_name_H-M   'P 1'
#
loop_
_entity.id
_entity.type
_entity.pdbx_description
1 polymer ?
#
loop_
_entity_poly.entity_id
_entity_poly.type
_entity_poly.pdbx_seq_one_letter_code
_entity_poly.pdbx_strand_id
1 'polypeptide(L)'
;MRRNTALTRIMASGVAAIMLCAGGTFTVNAAEEEPVKADVSVKAIQGLSDDFIGGMDVSSMLSLEESGVTFKNANGEVEDLFTLLKESGVNYVRLRVWNDPFTADGQGYGGGNVNADRALTMAKRATAAGLKVLVDFHYSDSGRPSKQPGAQGVEIL
;
A
#
# COMPACT_ATOMS: atom_id res chain seq x y z
N MET A 1 -84.51 20.80 3.17
CA MET A 1 -83.60 21.90 3.41
C MET A 1 -82.19 21.49 2.88
N ARG A 2 -81.78 22.06 1.76
CA ARG A 2 -80.48 21.80 1.10
C ARG A 2 -79.44 22.74 1.68
N ARG A 3 -78.36 22.23 2.15
CA ARG A 3 -77.16 23.06 2.40
C ARG A 3 -76.00 22.57 1.52
N ASN A 4 -75.77 23.36 0.49
CA ASN A 4 -74.59 23.25 -0.34
C ASN A 4 -73.40 23.73 0.46
N THR A 5 -72.36 22.89 0.59
CA THR A 5 -71.02 23.32 1.05
C THR A 5 -70.10 23.18 -0.12
N ALA A 6 -69.71 24.32 -0.68
CA ALA A 6 -68.74 24.44 -1.71
C ALA A 6 -67.37 24.12 -1.15
N LEU A 7 -66.76 23.07 -1.66
CA LEU A 7 -65.35 22.79 -1.40
C LEU A 7 -64.50 23.73 -2.28
N THR A 8 -63.88 24.68 -1.63
CA THR A 8 -62.85 25.54 -2.28
C THR A 8 -61.60 24.68 -2.52
N ARG A 9 -61.35 24.35 -3.78
CA ARG A 9 -60.10 23.74 -4.19
C ARG A 9 -59.02 24.80 -4.26
N ILE A 10 -58.11 24.77 -3.30
CA ILE A 10 -56.85 25.54 -3.37
C ILE A 10 -55.91 24.80 -4.33
N MET A 11 -55.76 25.34 -5.51
CA MET A 11 -54.72 24.90 -6.45
C MET A 11 -53.40 25.47 -5.96
N ALA A 12 -52.60 24.66 -5.28
CA ALA A 12 -51.22 24.98 -5.00
C ALA A 12 -50.43 24.74 -6.28
N SER A 13 -50.13 25.79 -6.98
CA SER A 13 -49.20 25.78 -8.12
C SER A 13 -47.79 25.60 -7.59
N GLY A 14 -47.35 24.36 -7.51
CA GLY A 14 -45.97 24.03 -7.24
C GLY A 14 -45.13 24.36 -8.47
N VAL A 15 -44.41 25.45 -8.44
CA VAL A 15 -43.35 25.74 -9.38
C VAL A 15 -42.18 24.75 -9.08
N ALA A 16 -42.13 23.70 -9.86
CA ALA A 16 -40.95 22.82 -9.87
C ALA A 16 -39.82 23.57 -10.57
N ALA A 17 -38.95 24.18 -9.80
CA ALA A 17 -37.70 24.68 -10.30
C ALA A 17 -36.83 23.48 -10.68
N ILE A 18 -36.79 23.12 -11.95
CA ILE A 18 -35.84 22.19 -12.51
C ILE A 18 -34.49 22.91 -12.51
N MET A 19 -33.69 22.69 -11.47
CA MET A 19 -32.27 23.00 -11.53
C MET A 19 -31.64 22.03 -12.55
N LEU A 20 -31.44 22.50 -13.76
CA LEU A 20 -30.51 21.89 -14.68
C LEU A 20 -29.10 22.10 -14.07
N CYS A 21 -28.65 21.11 -13.31
CA CYS A 21 -27.22 20.96 -13.05
C CYS A 21 -26.59 20.65 -14.41
N ALA A 22 -26.09 21.67 -15.08
CA ALA A 22 -25.13 21.49 -16.16
C ALA A 22 -23.95 20.75 -15.55
N GLY A 23 -23.96 19.43 -15.72
CA GLY A 23 -22.86 18.56 -15.34
C GLY A 23 -21.65 18.90 -16.20
N GLY A 24 -20.94 19.94 -15.84
CA GLY A 24 -19.59 20.14 -16.30
C GLY A 24 -18.78 18.99 -15.73
N THR A 25 -18.41 18.03 -16.55
CA THR A 25 -17.34 17.10 -16.24
C THR A 25 -16.08 17.94 -16.11
N PHE A 26 -15.72 18.28 -14.87
CA PHE A 26 -14.39 18.74 -14.58
C PHE A 26 -13.47 17.55 -14.81
N THR A 27 -12.96 17.40 -16.01
CA THR A 27 -11.77 16.59 -16.23
C THR A 27 -10.66 17.32 -15.51
N VAL A 28 -10.35 16.88 -14.30
CA VAL A 28 -9.07 17.20 -13.68
C VAL A 28 -8.03 16.50 -14.57
N ASN A 29 -7.52 17.20 -15.56
CA ASN A 29 -6.27 16.85 -16.17
C ASN A 29 -5.25 17.02 -15.04
N ALA A 30 -4.91 15.94 -14.34
CA ALA A 30 -3.63 15.86 -13.68
C ALA A 30 -2.61 16.03 -14.82
N ALA A 31 -2.07 17.24 -14.97
CA ALA A 31 -0.91 17.42 -15.80
C ALA A 31 0.11 16.38 -15.28
N GLU A 32 0.53 15.47 -16.16
CA GLU A 32 1.71 14.67 -15.87
C GLU A 32 2.83 15.68 -15.67
N GLU A 33 3.15 15.94 -14.41
CA GLU A 33 4.31 16.76 -14.10
C GLU A 33 5.51 15.99 -14.64
N GLU A 34 6.19 16.54 -15.62
CA GLU A 34 7.46 16.02 -16.11
C GLU A 34 8.38 15.82 -14.90
N PRO A 35 9.05 14.67 -14.80
CA PRO A 35 9.93 14.38 -13.68
C PRO A 35 10.93 15.51 -13.50
N VAL A 36 10.91 16.14 -12.34
CA VAL A 36 11.90 17.19 -12.02
C VAL A 36 13.27 16.52 -12.04
N LYS A 37 14.09 16.87 -13.01
CA LYS A 37 15.50 16.47 -13.03
C LYS A 37 16.20 17.18 -11.88
N ALA A 38 16.20 16.52 -10.71
CA ALA A 38 17.02 16.99 -9.60
C ALA A 38 18.49 16.71 -9.96
N ASP A 39 19.30 17.77 -9.94
CA ASP A 39 20.75 17.65 -10.16
C ASP A 39 21.42 17.14 -8.87
N VAL A 40 21.02 15.92 -8.46
CA VAL A 40 21.54 15.25 -7.27
C VAL A 40 22.63 14.28 -7.73
N SER A 41 23.87 14.61 -7.43
CA SER A 41 25.02 13.76 -7.70
C SER A 41 25.63 13.29 -6.37
N VAL A 42 25.69 11.97 -6.19
CA VAL A 42 26.38 11.34 -5.06
C VAL A 42 27.67 10.73 -5.56
N LYS A 43 28.79 11.13 -4.96
CA LYS A 43 30.11 10.55 -5.30
C LYS A 43 30.18 9.12 -4.75
N ALA A 44 30.69 8.20 -5.59
CA ALA A 44 30.98 6.85 -5.15
C ALA A 44 31.99 6.84 -3.98
N ILE A 45 31.70 6.02 -2.97
CA ILE A 45 32.61 5.81 -1.84
C ILE A 45 33.70 4.88 -2.31
N GLN A 46 34.94 5.39 -2.32
CA GLN A 46 36.09 4.62 -2.74
C GLN A 46 36.41 3.49 -1.76
N GLY A 47 36.63 2.28 -2.27
CA GLY A 47 36.99 1.11 -1.45
C GLY A 47 35.78 0.45 -0.75
N LEU A 48 34.54 0.84 -1.08
CA LEU A 48 33.37 0.10 -0.64
C LEU A 48 33.40 -1.30 -1.26
N SER A 49 33.25 -2.33 -0.43
CA SER A 49 33.20 -3.71 -0.91
C SER A 49 31.91 -3.95 -1.73
N ASP A 50 32.02 -4.79 -2.77
CA ASP A 50 30.85 -5.26 -3.53
C ASP A 50 29.87 -6.06 -2.67
N ASP A 51 30.34 -6.60 -1.53
CA ASP A 51 29.52 -7.30 -0.54
C ASP A 51 28.86 -6.37 0.50
N PHE A 52 29.13 -5.06 0.42
CA PHE A 52 28.45 -4.11 1.30
C PHE A 52 26.93 -4.19 1.14
N ILE A 53 26.22 -4.30 2.26
CA ILE A 53 24.77 -4.43 2.24
C ILE A 53 24.12 -3.11 1.83
N GLY A 54 23.69 -3.04 0.57
CA GLY A 54 22.82 -1.99 0.05
C GLY A 54 21.39 -2.54 0.00
N GLY A 55 20.60 -2.33 1.06
CA GLY A 55 19.32 -3.00 1.22
C GLY A 55 18.12 -2.06 1.33
N MET A 56 16.93 -2.63 1.15
CA MET A 56 15.66 -1.94 1.29
C MET A 56 14.65 -2.81 2.05
N ASP A 57 13.86 -2.20 2.97
CA ASP A 57 12.71 -2.86 3.59
C ASP A 57 11.53 -2.86 2.60
N VAL A 58 11.04 -4.05 2.26
CA VAL A 58 9.93 -4.24 1.32
C VAL A 58 8.75 -4.96 1.94
N SER A 59 8.67 -4.98 3.27
CA SER A 59 7.65 -5.74 4.01
C SER A 59 6.22 -5.38 3.60
N SER A 60 5.95 -4.15 3.17
CA SER A 60 4.62 -3.71 2.76
C SER A 60 4.26 -4.02 1.30
N MET A 61 5.18 -4.61 0.53
CA MET A 61 5.03 -4.76 -0.93
C MET A 61 3.77 -5.53 -1.31
N LEU A 62 3.51 -6.70 -0.72
CA LEU A 62 2.31 -7.47 -1.05
C LEU A 62 1.01 -6.71 -0.75
N SER A 63 0.97 -5.96 0.36
CA SER A 63 -0.19 -5.15 0.70
C SER A 63 -0.42 -3.99 -0.28
N LEU A 64 0.65 -3.43 -0.83
CA LEU A 64 0.57 -2.42 -1.89
C LEU A 64 0.04 -3.03 -3.19
N GLU A 65 0.56 -4.17 -3.61
CA GLU A 65 0.09 -4.88 -4.81
C GLU A 65 -1.39 -5.29 -4.67
N GLU A 66 -1.80 -5.81 -3.52
CA GLU A 66 -3.19 -6.16 -3.19
C GLU A 66 -4.13 -4.94 -3.26
N SER A 67 -3.61 -3.75 -2.98
CA SER A 67 -4.36 -2.48 -3.13
C SER A 67 -4.34 -1.90 -4.54
N GLY A 68 -3.73 -2.61 -5.51
CA GLY A 68 -3.67 -2.21 -6.91
C GLY A 68 -2.49 -1.30 -7.27
N VAL A 69 -1.53 -1.09 -6.36
CA VAL A 69 -0.30 -0.36 -6.67
C VAL A 69 0.56 -1.20 -7.63
N THR A 70 1.06 -0.56 -8.67
CA THR A 70 2.03 -1.14 -9.59
C THR A 70 3.33 -0.35 -9.55
N PHE A 71 4.44 -1.04 -9.72
CA PHE A 71 5.75 -0.43 -9.82
C PHE A 71 6.14 -0.28 -11.28
N LYS A 72 6.88 0.77 -11.62
CA LYS A 72 7.25 1.06 -12.99
C LYS A 72 8.76 1.29 -13.10
N ASN A 73 9.33 0.85 -14.20
CA ASN A 73 10.71 1.13 -14.56
C ASN A 73 10.89 2.57 -15.10
N ALA A 74 12.10 2.94 -15.43
CA ALA A 74 12.43 4.26 -15.94
C ALA A 74 11.72 4.62 -17.27
N ASN A 75 11.21 3.62 -17.99
CA ASN A 75 10.45 3.81 -19.23
C ASN A 75 8.94 3.94 -18.98
N GLY A 76 8.49 3.85 -17.72
CA GLY A 76 7.09 3.89 -17.35
C GLY A 76 6.34 2.56 -17.51
N GLU A 77 7.04 1.47 -17.82
CA GLU A 77 6.47 0.13 -17.95
C GLU A 77 6.33 -0.54 -16.59
N VAL A 78 5.24 -1.28 -16.40
CA VAL A 78 5.00 -2.03 -15.15
C VAL A 78 6.00 -3.17 -15.03
N GLU A 79 6.66 -3.27 -13.90
CA GLU A 79 7.68 -4.27 -13.64
C GLU A 79 7.65 -4.74 -12.18
N ASP A 80 8.14 -5.95 -11.92
CA ASP A 80 8.26 -6.50 -10.57
C ASP A 80 9.24 -5.67 -9.72
N LEU A 81 8.84 -5.32 -8.49
CA LEU A 81 9.64 -4.48 -7.61
C LEU A 81 11.02 -5.09 -7.33
N PHE A 82 11.13 -6.40 -7.18
CA PHE A 82 12.43 -7.03 -6.88
C PHE A 82 13.39 -6.93 -8.07
N THR A 83 12.87 -7.02 -9.30
CA THR A 83 13.64 -6.78 -10.52
C THR A 83 14.15 -5.35 -10.55
N LEU A 84 13.26 -4.37 -10.35
CA LEU A 84 13.62 -2.95 -10.29
C LEU A 84 14.68 -2.63 -9.24
N LEU A 85 14.55 -3.23 -8.04
CA LEU A 85 15.53 -3.05 -6.97
C LEU A 85 16.89 -3.63 -7.37
N LYS A 86 16.91 -4.81 -7.98
CA LYS A 86 18.14 -5.43 -8.46
C LYS A 86 18.84 -4.59 -9.51
N GLU A 87 18.09 -4.09 -10.49
CA GLU A 87 18.59 -3.20 -11.54
C GLU A 87 19.10 -1.87 -10.99
N SER A 88 18.51 -1.40 -9.90
CA SER A 88 18.95 -0.19 -9.19
C SER A 88 20.17 -0.39 -8.30
N GLY A 89 20.77 -1.59 -8.29
CA GLY A 89 21.97 -1.90 -7.52
C GLY A 89 21.73 -2.36 -6.08
N VAL A 90 20.48 -2.57 -5.69
CA VAL A 90 20.13 -3.19 -4.40
C VAL A 90 20.58 -4.65 -4.40
N ASN A 91 21.17 -5.12 -3.30
CA ASN A 91 21.64 -6.49 -3.16
C ASN A 91 20.96 -7.26 -2.01
N TYR A 92 20.25 -6.55 -1.13
CA TYR A 92 19.48 -7.13 -0.03
C TYR A 92 18.09 -6.55 0.04
N VAL A 93 17.12 -7.36 0.46
CA VAL A 93 15.82 -6.92 0.95
C VAL A 93 15.60 -7.37 2.39
N ARG A 94 15.02 -6.50 3.20
CA ARG A 94 14.60 -6.81 4.57
C ARG A 94 13.11 -7.12 4.58
N LEU A 95 12.75 -8.21 5.23
CA LEU A 95 11.37 -8.64 5.47
C LEU A 95 11.14 -8.72 6.98
N ARG A 96 10.28 -7.86 7.51
CA ARG A 96 9.79 -7.96 8.89
C ARG A 96 8.76 -9.08 8.95
N VAL A 97 8.88 -9.97 9.93
CA VAL A 97 8.01 -11.13 10.06
C VAL A 97 7.39 -11.15 11.45
N TRP A 98 6.08 -11.26 11.52
CA TRP A 98 5.30 -11.44 12.74
C TRP A 98 4.73 -12.85 12.78
N ASN A 99 4.42 -13.32 13.98
CA ASN A 99 3.80 -14.62 14.15
C ASN A 99 2.35 -14.62 13.64
N ASP A 100 1.54 -13.70 14.17
CA ASP A 100 0.14 -13.50 13.74
C ASP A 100 -0.18 -12.00 13.69
N PRO A 101 0.05 -11.34 12.54
CA PRO A 101 -0.15 -9.90 12.40
C PRO A 101 -1.61 -9.50 12.15
N PHE A 102 -2.57 -10.34 12.55
CA PHE A 102 -4.00 -10.13 12.33
C PHE A 102 -4.78 -10.18 13.63
N THR A 103 -5.87 -9.42 13.67
CA THR A 103 -6.87 -9.51 14.73
C THR A 103 -7.73 -10.76 14.56
N ALA A 104 -8.51 -11.14 15.57
CA ALA A 104 -9.41 -12.29 15.52
C ALA A 104 -10.48 -12.21 14.41
N ASP A 105 -10.83 -11.01 13.98
CA ASP A 105 -11.72 -10.72 12.85
C ASP A 105 -10.98 -10.56 11.51
N GLY A 106 -9.68 -10.88 11.47
CA GLY A 106 -8.86 -10.91 10.26
C GLY A 106 -8.33 -9.55 9.80
N GLN A 107 -8.46 -8.50 10.61
CA GLN A 107 -7.91 -7.19 10.31
C GLN A 107 -6.39 -7.16 10.56
N GLY A 108 -5.62 -6.70 9.59
CA GLY A 108 -4.17 -6.57 9.76
C GLY A 108 -3.78 -5.43 10.68
N TYR A 109 -2.73 -5.63 11.47
CA TYR A 109 -2.16 -4.58 12.34
C TYR A 109 -1.35 -3.51 11.59
N GLY A 110 -1.08 -3.72 10.32
CA GLY A 110 -0.29 -2.81 9.48
C GLY A 110 1.15 -3.30 9.25
N GLY A 111 1.97 -2.42 8.68
CA GLY A 111 3.37 -2.76 8.39
C GLY A 111 3.56 -3.85 7.32
N GLY A 112 2.52 -4.12 6.52
CA GLY A 112 2.52 -5.17 5.49
C GLY A 112 1.86 -6.48 5.94
N ASN A 113 1.50 -6.62 7.22
CA ASN A 113 0.86 -7.80 7.79
C ASN A 113 1.60 -9.10 7.45
N VAL A 114 2.91 -9.08 7.59
CA VAL A 114 3.79 -10.16 7.10
C VAL A 114 3.88 -11.27 8.14
N ASN A 115 3.17 -12.35 7.89
CA ASN A 115 3.37 -13.64 8.54
C ASN A 115 4.41 -14.49 7.76
N ALA A 116 4.66 -15.69 8.19
CA ALA A 116 5.63 -16.58 7.55
C ALA A 116 5.33 -16.85 6.07
N ASP A 117 4.06 -17.04 5.70
CA ASP A 117 3.66 -17.35 4.31
C ASP A 117 3.88 -16.15 3.38
N ARG A 118 3.53 -14.96 3.83
CA ARG A 118 3.77 -13.72 3.07
C ARG A 118 5.27 -13.45 2.93
N ALA A 119 6.02 -13.65 4.01
CA ALA A 119 7.48 -13.54 3.96
C ALA A 119 8.10 -14.54 2.98
N LEU A 120 7.66 -15.79 2.99
CA LEU A 120 8.13 -16.83 2.07
C LEU A 120 7.81 -16.46 0.60
N THR A 121 6.64 -15.92 0.35
CA THR A 121 6.23 -15.45 -1.00
C THR A 121 7.18 -14.37 -1.50
N MET A 122 7.43 -13.33 -0.69
CA MET A 122 8.34 -12.25 -1.04
C MET A 122 9.79 -12.73 -1.15
N ALA A 123 10.24 -13.58 -0.25
CA ALA A 123 11.60 -14.13 -0.26
C ALA A 123 11.89 -14.94 -1.54
N LYS A 124 10.94 -15.76 -2.00
CA LYS A 124 11.07 -16.50 -3.26
C LYS A 124 11.20 -15.57 -4.46
N ARG A 125 10.40 -14.50 -4.52
CA ARG A 125 10.49 -13.49 -5.60
C ARG A 125 11.83 -12.76 -5.55
N ALA A 126 12.24 -12.30 -4.37
CA ALA A 126 13.52 -11.61 -4.17
C ALA A 126 14.71 -12.47 -4.59
N THR A 127 14.76 -13.73 -4.18
CA THR A 127 15.84 -14.66 -4.55
C THR A 127 15.84 -15.00 -6.02
N ALA A 128 14.66 -15.12 -6.65
CA ALA A 128 14.56 -15.30 -8.11
C ALA A 128 15.10 -14.09 -8.89
N ALA A 129 14.96 -12.88 -8.35
CA ALA A 129 15.58 -11.67 -8.91
C ALA A 129 17.09 -11.51 -8.55
N GLY A 130 17.66 -12.45 -7.81
CA GLY A 130 19.08 -12.43 -7.42
C GLY A 130 19.40 -11.50 -6.25
N LEU A 131 18.38 -11.19 -5.41
CA LEU A 131 18.57 -10.45 -4.15
C LEU A 131 18.79 -11.42 -2.98
N LYS A 132 19.56 -10.99 -1.99
CA LYS A 132 19.65 -11.67 -0.70
C LYS A 132 18.54 -11.19 0.21
N VAL A 133 18.07 -12.04 1.13
CA VAL A 133 16.97 -11.73 2.03
C VAL A 133 17.46 -11.68 3.47
N LEU A 134 17.15 -10.59 4.16
CA LEU A 134 17.29 -10.42 5.60
C LEU A 134 15.90 -10.61 6.22
N VAL A 135 15.74 -11.63 7.04
CA VAL A 135 14.52 -11.85 7.82
C VAL A 135 14.68 -11.21 9.20
N ASP A 136 13.73 -10.35 9.55
CA ASP A 136 13.69 -9.63 10.81
C ASP A 136 12.45 -10.02 11.60
N PHE A 137 12.65 -10.88 12.61
CA PHE A 137 11.56 -11.37 13.46
C PHE A 137 11.11 -10.31 14.46
N HIS A 138 9.83 -9.98 14.40
CA HIS A 138 9.17 -9.12 15.36
C HIS A 138 8.43 -9.95 16.41
N TYR A 139 8.85 -9.84 17.66
CA TYR A 139 8.30 -10.61 18.78
C TYR A 139 7.01 -10.03 19.37
N SER A 140 6.41 -9.02 18.74
CA SER A 140 5.15 -8.41 19.12
C SER A 140 4.28 -8.23 17.91
N ASP A 141 3.20 -8.97 17.78
CA ASP A 141 2.33 -8.95 16.60
C ASP A 141 1.67 -7.59 16.33
N SER A 142 1.33 -6.83 17.37
CA SER A 142 0.73 -5.51 17.26
C SER A 142 1.75 -4.36 17.21
N GLY A 143 3.05 -4.65 17.19
CA GLY A 143 4.09 -3.62 17.31
C GLY A 143 4.13 -2.93 18.68
N ARG A 144 3.32 -3.37 19.64
CA ARG A 144 3.31 -2.91 21.03
C ARG A 144 3.77 -4.05 21.94
N PRO A 145 4.53 -3.79 23.03
CA PRO A 145 4.83 -4.81 24.02
C PRO A 145 3.51 -5.40 24.51
N SER A 146 3.29 -6.69 24.31
CA SER A 146 2.07 -7.32 24.79
C SER A 146 2.10 -7.31 26.31
N LYS A 147 1.08 -6.71 26.92
CA LYS A 147 0.82 -6.85 28.36
C LYS A 147 0.14 -8.17 28.69
N GLN A 148 -0.09 -9.03 27.69
CA GLN A 148 -0.72 -10.33 27.89
C GLN A 148 0.33 -11.34 28.34
N PRO A 149 0.13 -11.98 29.52
CA PRO A 149 0.92 -13.14 29.88
C PRO A 149 0.55 -14.27 28.91
N GLY A 150 1.44 -14.62 28.00
CA GLY A 150 1.23 -15.70 27.04
C GLY A 150 1.50 -15.34 25.58
N ALA A 151 2.07 -14.18 25.27
CA ALA A 151 2.66 -13.95 23.96
C ALA A 151 3.80 -14.98 23.80
N GLN A 152 3.46 -16.11 23.20
CA GLN A 152 4.42 -17.19 22.97
C GLN A 152 5.41 -16.67 21.93
N GLY A 153 6.62 -16.44 22.37
CA GLY A 153 7.74 -16.26 21.47
C GLY A 153 7.80 -17.44 20.52
N VAL A 154 8.21 -17.18 19.29
CA VAL A 154 8.49 -18.23 18.32
C VAL A 154 9.47 -19.20 18.99
N GLU A 155 9.04 -20.41 19.30
CA GLU A 155 9.96 -21.49 19.67
C GLU A 155 10.80 -21.78 18.43
N ILE A 156 12.08 -21.47 18.54
CA ILE A 156 13.06 -21.88 17.54
C ILE A 156 13.38 -23.34 17.86
N LEU A 157 12.88 -24.25 17.05
CA LEU A 157 13.30 -25.66 17.02
C LEU A 157 14.63 -25.77 16.29
#